data_a883758c0c5049fc48fbc95b5ce2f6ce
#
_entry.id   a883758c0c5049fc48fbc95b5ce2f6ce
#
_cell.length_a   1.000
_cell.length_b   1.000
_cell.length_c   1.000
_cell.angle_alpha   90.00
_cell.angle_beta   90.00
_cell.angle_gamma   90.00
#
_symmetry.space_group_name_H-M   'P 1'
#
loop_
_entity.id
_entity.type
_entity.pdbx_description
1 polymer ?
#
loop_
_entity_poly.entity_id
_entity_poly.type
_entity_poly.pdbx_seq_one_letter_code
_entity_poly.pdbx_strand_id
1 'polypeptide(L)'
;MRFLFGRRFRVVAVLVVALAGVAAFSAAAKPPGTNGQITFGRVNPTLGDTQVYVVNPDGSGERLIQGPNDVGEFPKWFPDGAHIATCCGLPGGGSRIINPDDGTFRDVDGQYPGLFNPCGLPSPDGALLLCETFSDDGSQNGLHTIRASDGGGLTQITSNPGGDDVPGSWSANGKRIVFQRFGPDSYEGVFVVNVNGTGLKRILPPTVSANCCTFNWSPQGNEIAFSRHVTPDVHSSLWVMHSDGSGLRPLTVPPSSGCGGPNADPAAIGCLEPAWSPDGTKIAFAGGLDLDTDGEIYVVNVDGTGLTQVTHTGGSRGPDWGTHPLTP
;
A
#
# COMPACT_ATOMS: atom_id res chain seq x y z
N MET A 1 -0.46 -44.59 -16.81
CA MET A 1 0.22 -44.22 -15.58
C MET A 1 1.08 -42.97 -15.82
N ARG A 2 0.46 -41.89 -16.21
CA ARG A 2 1.10 -40.57 -16.46
C ARG A 2 -0.04 -39.55 -16.40
N PHE A 3 -0.36 -39.01 -15.20
CA PHE A 3 -1.26 -37.85 -15.05
C PHE A 3 -1.47 -37.52 -13.56
N LEU A 4 -0.38 -37.36 -12.79
CA LEU A 4 -0.51 -36.98 -11.37
C LEU A 4 0.54 -35.94 -10.90
N PHE A 5 1.42 -35.46 -11.77
CA PHE A 5 2.48 -34.53 -11.37
C PHE A 5 2.22 -33.05 -11.73
N GLY A 6 1.23 -32.76 -12.58
CA GLY A 6 0.98 -31.39 -13.05
C GLY A 6 0.15 -30.49 -12.10
N ARG A 7 -0.69 -31.08 -11.24
CA ARG A 7 -1.58 -30.30 -10.38
C ARG A 7 -0.96 -29.86 -9.04
N ARG A 8 0.03 -30.58 -8.55
CA ARG A 8 0.67 -30.23 -7.25
C ARG A 8 1.64 -29.05 -7.36
N PHE A 9 2.24 -28.81 -8.51
CA PHE A 9 3.15 -27.66 -8.71
C PHE A 9 2.41 -26.34 -8.90
N ARG A 10 1.20 -26.36 -9.49
CA ARG A 10 0.40 -25.12 -9.64
C ARG A 10 -0.19 -24.63 -8.32
N VAL A 11 -0.63 -25.55 -7.45
CA VAL A 11 -1.18 -25.20 -6.14
C VAL A 11 -0.09 -24.64 -5.20
N VAL A 12 1.14 -25.15 -5.28
CA VAL A 12 2.25 -24.62 -4.46
C VAL A 12 2.74 -23.28 -4.99
N ALA A 13 2.73 -23.06 -6.31
CA ALA A 13 3.10 -21.74 -6.88
C ALA A 13 2.05 -20.65 -6.56
N VAL A 14 0.77 -20.99 -6.61
CA VAL A 14 -0.32 -20.09 -6.24
C VAL A 14 -0.30 -19.76 -4.75
N LEU A 15 0.01 -20.75 -3.89
CA LEU A 15 0.11 -20.49 -2.43
C LEU A 15 1.34 -19.60 -2.08
N VAL A 16 2.46 -19.77 -2.80
CA VAL A 16 3.65 -18.92 -2.58
C VAL A 16 3.47 -17.52 -3.16
N VAL A 17 2.76 -17.39 -4.29
CA VAL A 17 2.42 -16.07 -4.85
C VAL A 17 1.35 -15.38 -4.01
N ALA A 18 0.35 -16.10 -3.48
CA ALA A 18 -0.65 -15.53 -2.58
C ALA A 18 -0.05 -15.05 -1.25
N LEU A 19 0.95 -15.76 -0.70
CA LEU A 19 1.69 -15.31 0.50
C LEU A 19 2.66 -14.14 0.21
N ALA A 20 3.17 -14.03 -1.02
CA ALA A 20 3.99 -12.88 -1.43
C ALA A 20 3.13 -11.71 -1.93
N GLY A 21 1.93 -11.96 -2.43
CA GLY A 21 0.99 -10.95 -2.91
C GLY A 21 0.16 -10.28 -1.81
N VAL A 22 0.17 -10.82 -0.59
CA VAL A 22 -0.51 -10.21 0.57
C VAL A 22 0.27 -9.03 1.15
N ALA A 23 1.50 -8.80 0.70
CA ALA A 23 2.34 -7.76 1.27
C ALA A 23 2.31 -6.47 0.43
N ALA A 24 1.52 -5.51 0.82
CA ALA A 24 1.67 -4.09 0.54
C ALA A 24 0.68 -3.45 -0.44
N PHE A 25 -0.46 -3.03 0.07
CA PHE A 25 -1.22 -1.96 -0.56
C PHE A 25 -0.59 -0.59 -0.24
N SER A 26 -0.29 0.16 -1.26
CA SER A 26 0.25 1.51 -1.16
C SER A 26 -0.85 2.52 -0.79
N ALA A 27 -0.46 3.61 -0.17
CA ALA A 27 -1.37 4.67 0.24
C ALA A 27 -2.14 5.28 -0.94
N ALA A 28 -3.44 5.49 -0.79
CA ALA A 28 -4.24 6.22 -1.76
C ALA A 28 -3.81 7.70 -1.78
N ALA A 29 -3.70 8.31 -2.95
CA ALA A 29 -3.51 9.75 -3.02
C ALA A 29 -4.81 10.44 -2.62
N LYS A 30 -4.70 11.34 -1.65
CA LYS A 30 -5.82 12.09 -1.10
C LYS A 30 -5.82 13.52 -1.65
N PRO A 31 -6.97 14.19 -1.68
CA PRO A 31 -7.01 15.62 -1.95
C PRO A 31 -6.09 16.39 -0.97
N PRO A 32 -5.53 17.53 -1.38
CA PRO A 32 -4.75 18.38 -0.48
C PRO A 32 -5.55 18.77 0.77
N GLY A 33 -4.87 18.73 1.93
CA GLY A 33 -5.50 19.01 3.21
C GLY A 33 -4.51 19.39 4.30
N THR A 34 -5.01 19.57 5.52
CA THR A 34 -4.18 19.77 6.70
C THR A 34 -3.59 18.44 7.15
N ASN A 35 -2.32 18.45 7.55
CA ASN A 35 -1.66 17.26 8.11
C ASN A 35 -2.29 16.87 9.45
N GLY A 36 -2.83 15.68 9.49
CA GLY A 36 -3.38 15.06 10.69
C GLY A 36 -2.58 13.83 11.08
N GLN A 37 -3.25 12.84 11.66
CA GLN A 37 -2.62 11.62 12.15
C GLN A 37 -2.14 10.71 11.02
N ILE A 38 -1.09 9.95 11.32
CA ILE A 38 -0.58 8.82 10.54
C ILE A 38 -1.23 7.55 11.10
N THR A 39 -1.81 6.71 10.23
CA THR A 39 -2.18 5.34 10.57
C THR A 39 -1.10 4.39 10.07
N PHE A 40 -0.92 3.26 10.75
CA PHE A 40 0.07 2.23 10.39
C PHE A 40 -0.32 0.88 10.98
N GLY A 41 0.20 -0.18 10.39
CA GLY A 41 0.12 -1.52 10.94
C GLY A 41 1.30 -1.80 11.89
N ARG A 42 1.04 -2.53 12.98
CA ARG A 42 2.10 -3.06 13.84
C ARG A 42 1.89 -4.54 14.08
N VAL A 43 2.94 -5.33 13.85
CA VAL A 43 2.92 -6.76 14.10
C VAL A 43 2.73 -7.02 15.60
N ASN A 44 1.71 -7.80 15.94
CA ASN A 44 1.52 -8.33 17.28
C ASN A 44 2.07 -9.76 17.34
N PRO A 45 3.19 -10.00 18.02
CA PRO A 45 3.83 -11.31 18.01
C PRO A 45 3.00 -12.39 18.72
N THR A 46 2.04 -12.00 19.56
CA THR A 46 1.14 -12.95 20.24
C THR A 46 0.03 -13.43 19.30
N LEU A 47 -0.47 -12.56 18.44
CA LEU A 47 -1.50 -12.89 17.46
C LEU A 47 -0.89 -13.51 16.19
N GLY A 48 0.39 -13.25 15.91
CA GLY A 48 1.05 -13.59 14.66
C GLY A 48 0.51 -12.79 13.47
N ASP A 49 -0.05 -11.61 13.73
CA ASP A 49 -0.75 -10.78 12.74
C ASP A 49 -0.59 -9.29 13.07
N THR A 50 -1.09 -8.43 12.20
CA THR A 50 -0.95 -6.97 12.27
C THR A 50 -2.17 -6.32 12.90
N GLN A 51 -1.94 -5.35 13.77
CA GLN A 51 -2.96 -4.49 14.38
C GLN A 51 -2.80 -3.04 13.88
N VAL A 52 -3.91 -2.30 13.86
CA VAL A 52 -3.95 -0.94 13.35
C VAL A 52 -3.77 0.09 14.45
N TYR A 53 -2.83 0.99 14.24
CA TYR A 53 -2.48 2.08 15.14
C TYR A 53 -2.64 3.44 14.44
N VAL A 54 -2.74 4.47 15.24
CA VAL A 54 -2.60 5.88 14.81
C VAL A 54 -1.61 6.59 15.70
N VAL A 55 -0.95 7.62 15.16
CA VAL A 55 0.04 8.45 15.86
C VAL A 55 0.06 9.86 15.25
N ASN A 56 0.38 10.86 16.05
CA ASN A 56 0.69 12.20 15.53
C ASN A 56 2.05 12.20 14.80
N PRO A 57 2.28 13.08 13.83
CA PRO A 57 3.54 13.12 13.07
C PRO A 57 4.79 13.43 13.92
N ASP A 58 4.63 13.91 15.14
CA ASP A 58 5.70 14.15 16.12
C ASP A 58 5.94 12.95 17.06
N GLY A 59 5.21 11.84 16.87
CA GLY A 59 5.29 10.63 17.69
C GLY A 59 4.40 10.63 18.92
N SER A 60 3.74 11.72 19.23
CA SER A 60 2.79 11.78 20.36
C SER A 60 1.46 11.10 20.02
N GLY A 61 0.66 10.78 21.03
CA GLY A 61 -0.70 10.25 20.85
C GLY A 61 -0.78 8.89 20.15
N GLU A 62 0.29 8.09 20.19
CA GLU A 62 0.27 6.73 19.63
C GLU A 62 -0.74 5.86 20.37
N ARG A 63 -1.63 5.20 19.61
CA ARG A 63 -2.64 4.31 20.20
C ARG A 63 -3.10 3.23 19.23
N LEU A 64 -3.44 2.06 19.78
CA LEU A 64 -4.20 1.02 19.10
C LEU A 64 -5.65 1.50 18.90
N ILE A 65 -6.20 1.33 17.70
CA ILE A 65 -7.59 1.77 17.38
C ILE A 65 -8.59 0.62 17.31
N GLN A 66 -8.14 -0.60 17.42
CA GLN A 66 -8.96 -1.82 17.40
C GLN A 66 -8.98 -2.50 18.76
N GLY A 67 -9.87 -3.50 18.94
CA GLY A 67 -9.81 -4.37 20.09
C GLY A 67 -8.48 -5.17 20.14
N PRO A 68 -8.08 -5.66 21.33
CA PRO A 68 -6.76 -6.29 21.50
C PRO A 68 -6.57 -7.59 20.70
N ASN A 69 -7.63 -8.18 20.21
CA ASN A 69 -7.61 -9.41 19.39
C ASN A 69 -8.05 -9.16 17.94
N ASP A 70 -8.33 -7.92 17.56
CA ASP A 70 -8.68 -7.59 16.19
C ASP A 70 -7.43 -7.38 15.35
N VAL A 71 -7.47 -7.85 14.13
CA VAL A 71 -6.41 -7.74 13.15
C VAL A 71 -6.85 -6.89 11.97
N GLY A 72 -5.89 -6.25 11.33
CA GLY A 72 -6.14 -5.47 10.13
C GLY A 72 -4.81 -5.10 9.48
N GLU A 73 -4.72 -5.32 8.19
CA GLU A 73 -3.53 -5.05 7.42
C GLU A 73 -3.69 -3.80 6.54
N PHE A 74 -2.60 -3.16 6.25
CA PHE A 74 -2.48 -2.05 5.29
C PHE A 74 -3.51 -0.94 5.50
N PRO A 75 -3.55 -0.31 6.68
CA PRO A 75 -4.54 0.70 6.98
C PRO A 75 -4.40 1.92 6.07
N LYS A 76 -5.53 2.43 5.58
CA LYS A 76 -5.61 3.61 4.70
C LYS A 76 -6.71 4.54 5.16
N TRP A 77 -6.37 5.80 5.36
CA TRP A 77 -7.36 6.83 5.69
C TRP A 77 -8.34 7.05 4.54
N PHE A 78 -9.60 7.16 4.87
CA PHE A 78 -10.57 7.79 3.99
C PHE A 78 -10.28 9.29 3.84
N PRO A 79 -10.70 9.90 2.72
CA PRO A 79 -10.47 11.33 2.49
C PRO A 79 -11.22 12.23 3.47
N ASP A 80 -12.27 11.72 4.13
CA ASP A 80 -13.00 12.42 5.18
C ASP A 80 -12.20 12.60 6.48
N GLY A 81 -11.09 11.86 6.64
CA GLY A 81 -10.30 11.80 7.86
C GLY A 81 -11.00 11.16 9.05
N ALA A 82 -12.20 10.61 8.87
CA ALA A 82 -13.01 10.03 9.95
C ALA A 82 -13.01 8.50 9.96
N HIS A 83 -12.50 7.88 8.90
CA HIS A 83 -12.50 6.42 8.77
C HIS A 83 -11.16 5.91 8.23
N ILE A 84 -10.84 4.67 8.59
CA ILE A 84 -9.68 3.91 8.09
C ILE A 84 -10.18 2.62 7.46
N ALA A 85 -9.78 2.36 6.21
CA ALA A 85 -9.96 1.06 5.59
C ALA A 85 -8.77 0.16 5.91
N THR A 86 -9.01 -1.12 6.18
CA THR A 86 -7.99 -2.17 6.19
C THR A 86 -8.35 -3.22 5.16
N CYS A 87 -7.36 -3.94 4.64
CA CYS A 87 -7.63 -5.06 3.74
C CYS A 87 -7.25 -6.38 4.38
N CYS A 88 -7.66 -7.46 3.74
CA CYS A 88 -7.09 -8.81 3.87
C CYS A 88 -7.31 -9.53 5.21
N GLY A 89 -7.83 -8.90 6.23
CA GLY A 89 -8.13 -9.51 7.52
C GLY A 89 -9.44 -10.33 7.57
N LEU A 90 -10.19 -10.38 6.48
CA LEU A 90 -11.45 -11.11 6.38
C LEU A 90 -11.36 -12.31 5.43
N PRO A 91 -12.11 -13.38 5.66
CA PRO A 91 -12.23 -14.47 4.70
C PRO A 91 -12.67 -13.96 3.32
N GLY A 92 -11.96 -14.35 2.26
CA GLY A 92 -12.24 -13.89 0.88
C GLY A 92 -11.62 -12.54 0.51
N GLY A 93 -10.80 -11.93 1.38
CA GLY A 93 -10.07 -10.69 1.10
C GLY A 93 -10.87 -9.42 1.36
N GLY A 94 -11.98 -9.49 2.06
CA GLY A 94 -12.83 -8.33 2.39
C GLY A 94 -12.11 -7.23 3.17
N SER A 95 -12.72 -6.05 3.17
CA SER A 95 -12.20 -4.84 3.82
C SER A 95 -12.97 -4.58 5.11
N ARG A 96 -12.28 -4.01 6.08
CA ARG A 96 -12.90 -3.45 7.29
C ARG A 96 -12.77 -1.93 7.26
N ILE A 97 -13.83 -1.22 7.60
CA ILE A 97 -13.83 0.24 7.74
C ILE A 97 -14.03 0.56 9.21
N ILE A 98 -13.04 1.23 9.80
CA ILE A 98 -12.91 1.47 11.24
C ILE A 98 -13.08 2.96 11.50
N ASN A 99 -13.85 3.30 12.54
CA ASN A 99 -13.84 4.63 13.14
C ASN A 99 -12.67 4.71 14.13
N PRO A 100 -11.66 5.57 13.92
CA PRO A 100 -10.48 5.62 14.77
C PRO A 100 -10.74 6.19 16.17
N ASP A 101 -11.84 6.92 16.38
CA ASP A 101 -12.14 7.57 17.67
C ASP A 101 -12.67 6.62 18.72
N ASP A 102 -13.48 5.63 18.31
CA ASP A 102 -14.15 4.70 19.21
C ASP A 102 -13.87 3.22 18.91
N GLY A 103 -13.14 2.93 17.82
CA GLY A 103 -12.80 1.57 17.42
C GLY A 103 -13.97 0.79 16.81
N THR A 104 -15.13 1.40 16.64
CA THR A 104 -16.25 0.75 15.96
C THR A 104 -15.90 0.49 14.50
N PHE A 105 -16.41 -0.61 13.97
CA PHE A 105 -16.10 -0.97 12.60
C PHE A 105 -17.32 -1.61 11.89
N ARG A 106 -17.22 -1.65 10.59
CA ARG A 106 -18.08 -2.44 9.71
C ARG A 106 -17.24 -3.17 8.68
N ASP A 107 -17.63 -4.38 8.38
CA ASP A 107 -17.01 -5.16 7.34
C ASP A 107 -17.65 -4.86 5.98
N VAL A 108 -16.82 -4.78 4.95
CA VAL A 108 -17.22 -4.57 3.57
C VAL A 108 -16.82 -5.82 2.80
N ASP A 109 -17.71 -6.81 2.82
CA ASP A 109 -17.51 -8.06 2.11
C ASP A 109 -17.98 -7.90 0.68
N GLY A 110 -17.06 -7.93 -0.25
CA GLY A 110 -17.41 -8.19 -1.64
C GLY A 110 -17.84 -9.65 -1.77
N GLN A 111 -19.11 -9.93 -1.65
CA GLN A 111 -19.66 -11.28 -1.83
C GLN A 111 -19.67 -11.66 -3.31
N TYR A 112 -18.50 -11.94 -3.84
CA TYR A 112 -18.31 -12.34 -5.24
C TYR A 112 -17.77 -13.78 -5.28
N PRO A 113 -18.67 -14.79 -5.37
CA PRO A 113 -18.27 -16.19 -5.37
C PRO A 113 -17.23 -16.51 -6.45
N GLY A 114 -16.15 -17.19 -6.07
CA GLY A 114 -15.07 -17.55 -6.97
C GLY A 114 -14.06 -16.43 -7.24
N LEU A 115 -14.18 -15.29 -6.55
CA LEU A 115 -13.20 -14.22 -6.60
C LEU A 115 -12.57 -14.01 -5.23
N PHE A 116 -11.27 -13.78 -5.23
CA PHE A 116 -10.53 -13.23 -4.09
C PHE A 116 -10.26 -11.74 -4.38
N ASN A 117 -10.81 -10.86 -3.55
CA ASN A 117 -10.81 -9.41 -3.77
C ASN A 117 -10.25 -8.67 -2.58
N PRO A 118 -8.93 -8.62 -2.37
CA PRO A 118 -8.35 -7.72 -1.38
C PRO A 118 -8.60 -6.26 -1.80
N CYS A 119 -9.46 -5.58 -1.08
CA CYS A 119 -9.83 -4.19 -1.29
C CYS A 119 -9.39 -3.36 -0.08
N GLY A 120 -8.82 -2.19 -0.26
CA GLY A 120 -8.34 -1.42 0.88
C GLY A 120 -7.95 0.02 0.55
N LEU A 121 -8.10 0.45 -0.69
CA LEU A 121 -7.67 1.76 -1.14
C LEU A 121 -8.88 2.67 -1.44
N PRO A 122 -9.30 3.54 -0.50
CA PRO A 122 -10.42 4.46 -0.73
C PRO A 122 -10.14 5.42 -1.90
N SER A 123 -11.14 5.63 -2.74
CA SER A 123 -11.10 6.69 -3.76
C SER A 123 -11.07 8.09 -3.09
N PRO A 124 -10.56 9.14 -3.78
CA PRO A 124 -10.46 10.48 -3.21
C PRO A 124 -11.80 11.14 -2.83
N ASP A 125 -12.92 10.61 -3.30
CA ASP A 125 -14.27 11.01 -2.89
C ASP A 125 -14.87 10.10 -1.80
N GLY A 126 -14.16 9.03 -1.41
CA GLY A 126 -14.60 8.05 -0.42
C GLY A 126 -15.69 7.10 -0.88
N ALA A 127 -16.13 7.17 -2.14
CA ALA A 127 -17.26 6.39 -2.63
C ALA A 127 -16.89 4.94 -2.98
N LEU A 128 -15.65 4.70 -3.39
CA LEU A 128 -15.17 3.42 -3.88
C LEU A 128 -13.99 2.91 -3.07
N LEU A 129 -13.80 1.58 -3.08
CA LEU A 129 -12.55 0.91 -2.71
C LEU A 129 -11.96 0.28 -3.95
N LEU A 130 -10.65 0.44 -4.15
CA LEU A 130 -9.89 -0.22 -5.20
C LEU A 130 -9.44 -1.59 -4.70
N CYS A 131 -9.57 -2.58 -5.55
CA CYS A 131 -9.29 -3.98 -5.28
C CYS A 131 -8.28 -4.53 -6.28
N GLU A 132 -7.44 -5.41 -5.81
CA GLU A 132 -6.76 -6.43 -6.59
C GLU A 132 -7.70 -7.64 -6.67
N THR A 133 -7.90 -8.21 -7.84
CA THR A 133 -8.87 -9.30 -8.00
C THR A 133 -8.28 -10.48 -8.69
N PHE A 134 -8.54 -11.65 -8.13
CA PHE A 134 -8.13 -12.95 -8.66
C PHE A 134 -9.33 -13.87 -8.85
N SER A 135 -9.31 -14.66 -9.90
CA SER A 135 -10.22 -15.79 -10.11
C SER A 135 -9.45 -17.07 -10.31
N ASP A 136 -10.07 -18.20 -10.00
CA ASP A 136 -9.44 -19.53 -10.12
C ASP A 136 -8.93 -19.83 -11.55
N ASP A 137 -9.62 -19.31 -12.55
CA ASP A 137 -9.28 -19.47 -13.97
C ASP A 137 -8.45 -18.31 -14.54
N GLY A 138 -8.18 -17.29 -13.72
CA GLY A 138 -7.46 -16.08 -14.10
C GLY A 138 -8.23 -15.11 -15.00
N SER A 139 -9.46 -15.41 -15.37
CA SER A 139 -10.22 -14.61 -16.34
C SER A 139 -10.63 -13.24 -15.81
N GLN A 140 -10.75 -13.12 -14.47
CA GLN A 140 -11.13 -11.88 -13.79
C GLN A 140 -9.94 -11.18 -13.11
N ASN A 141 -8.71 -11.67 -13.35
CA ASN A 141 -7.53 -11.03 -12.75
C ASN A 141 -7.36 -9.60 -13.24
N GLY A 142 -7.04 -8.71 -12.29
CA GLY A 142 -6.82 -7.31 -12.56
C GLY A 142 -7.38 -6.38 -11.49
N LEU A 143 -7.39 -5.09 -11.79
CA LEU A 143 -7.95 -4.08 -10.89
C LEU A 143 -9.47 -3.99 -11.02
N HIS A 144 -10.14 -3.94 -9.88
CA HIS A 144 -11.57 -3.70 -9.78
C HIS A 144 -11.86 -2.61 -8.76
N THR A 145 -13.07 -2.10 -8.78
CA THR A 145 -13.63 -1.27 -7.69
C THR A 145 -14.93 -1.84 -7.18
N ILE A 146 -15.19 -1.59 -5.90
CA ILE A 146 -16.48 -1.84 -5.23
C ILE A 146 -16.93 -0.56 -4.54
N ARG A 147 -18.23 -0.45 -4.25
CA ARG A 147 -18.73 0.65 -3.41
C ARG A 147 -18.25 0.49 -1.97
N ALA A 148 -17.69 1.56 -1.41
CA ALA A 148 -17.26 1.56 -0.01
C ALA A 148 -18.44 1.42 0.98
N SER A 149 -19.65 1.80 0.58
CA SER A 149 -20.82 1.79 1.46
C SER A 149 -21.33 0.39 1.80
N ASP A 150 -21.28 -0.54 0.85
CA ASP A 150 -21.93 -1.86 0.96
C ASP A 150 -21.15 -3.02 0.30
N GLY A 151 -19.97 -2.74 -0.29
CA GLY A 151 -19.19 -3.73 -1.02
C GLY A 151 -19.75 -4.15 -2.37
N GLY A 152 -20.88 -3.61 -2.78
CA GLY A 152 -21.52 -3.95 -4.06
C GLY A 152 -20.90 -3.24 -5.26
N GLY A 153 -21.39 -3.56 -6.46
CA GLY A 153 -21.05 -2.84 -7.69
C GLY A 153 -19.64 -3.11 -8.21
N LEU A 154 -19.18 -4.37 -8.12
CA LEU A 154 -17.88 -4.77 -8.68
C LEU A 154 -17.76 -4.31 -10.13
N THR A 155 -16.73 -3.50 -10.40
CA THR A 155 -16.50 -2.95 -11.73
C THR A 155 -15.04 -3.17 -12.10
N GLN A 156 -14.80 -3.86 -13.20
CA GLN A 156 -13.45 -4.12 -13.72
C GLN A 156 -12.86 -2.88 -14.36
N ILE A 157 -11.62 -2.54 -13.99
CA ILE A 157 -10.84 -1.44 -14.55
C ILE A 157 -9.77 -1.97 -15.50
N THR A 158 -9.05 -3.02 -15.09
CA THR A 158 -8.06 -3.66 -15.95
C THR A 158 -8.34 -5.16 -16.06
N SER A 159 -7.84 -5.76 -17.13
CA SER A 159 -7.85 -7.22 -17.31
C SER A 159 -6.41 -7.67 -17.57
N ASN A 160 -5.99 -8.67 -16.80
CA ASN A 160 -4.67 -9.29 -16.91
C ASN A 160 -4.76 -10.82 -16.73
N PRO A 161 -5.40 -11.53 -17.68
CA PRO A 161 -5.59 -12.96 -17.56
C PRO A 161 -4.28 -13.72 -17.40
N GLY A 162 -4.16 -14.52 -16.34
CA GLY A 162 -2.97 -15.30 -16.01
C GLY A 162 -1.81 -14.52 -15.39
N GLY A 163 -1.99 -13.20 -15.20
CA GLY A 163 -1.05 -12.32 -14.51
C GLY A 163 -1.73 -11.64 -13.32
N ASP A 164 -1.10 -10.56 -12.87
CA ASP A 164 -1.51 -9.81 -11.70
C ASP A 164 -1.33 -8.30 -11.90
N ASP A 165 -2.33 -7.50 -11.49
CA ASP A 165 -2.28 -6.04 -11.46
C ASP A 165 -2.39 -5.58 -10.01
N VAL A 166 -1.25 -5.22 -9.41
CA VAL A 166 -1.15 -4.83 -8.01
C VAL A 166 -1.38 -3.32 -7.88
N PRO A 167 -2.44 -2.89 -7.19
CA PRO A 167 -2.78 -1.48 -7.09
C PRO A 167 -1.72 -0.69 -6.30
N GLY A 168 -1.38 0.50 -6.76
CA GLY A 168 -0.57 1.47 -6.03
C GLY A 168 -1.46 2.51 -5.36
N SER A 169 -1.93 3.51 -6.10
CA SER A 169 -2.81 4.54 -5.55
C SER A 169 -3.67 5.22 -6.61
N TRP A 170 -4.70 5.91 -6.15
CA TRP A 170 -5.47 6.85 -6.95
C TRP A 170 -4.71 8.14 -7.19
N SER A 171 -4.94 8.79 -8.33
CA SER A 171 -4.58 10.20 -8.48
C SER A 171 -5.49 11.09 -7.62
N ALA A 172 -5.00 12.26 -7.18
CA ALA A 172 -5.73 13.16 -6.28
C ALA A 172 -7.14 13.56 -6.77
N ASN A 173 -7.34 13.60 -8.08
CA ASN A 173 -8.65 13.90 -8.69
C ASN A 173 -9.53 12.67 -8.94
N GLY A 174 -9.13 11.49 -8.50
CA GLY A 174 -9.87 10.22 -8.64
C GLY A 174 -9.99 9.69 -10.06
N LYS A 175 -9.33 10.28 -11.05
CA LYS A 175 -9.52 9.92 -12.47
C LYS A 175 -8.55 8.85 -12.97
N ARG A 176 -7.44 8.62 -12.28
CA ARG A 176 -6.41 7.66 -12.69
C ARG A 176 -5.93 6.82 -11.51
N ILE A 177 -5.37 5.67 -11.84
CA ILE A 177 -4.76 4.73 -10.90
C ILE A 177 -3.35 4.44 -11.40
N VAL A 178 -2.36 4.43 -10.50
CA VAL A 178 -1.03 3.87 -10.73
C VAL A 178 -0.99 2.47 -10.14
N PHE A 179 -0.36 1.53 -10.85
CA PHE A 179 -0.27 0.14 -10.44
C PHE A 179 0.93 -0.57 -11.06
N GLN A 180 1.31 -1.71 -10.49
CA GLN A 180 2.30 -2.61 -11.06
C GLN A 180 1.60 -3.74 -11.80
N ARG A 181 2.17 -4.13 -12.93
CA ARG A 181 1.70 -5.28 -13.71
C ARG A 181 2.74 -6.37 -13.72
N PHE A 182 2.28 -7.56 -13.37
CA PHE A 182 3.01 -8.81 -13.50
C PHE A 182 2.30 -9.67 -14.54
N GLY A 183 3.01 -10.07 -15.59
CA GLY A 183 2.52 -11.07 -16.53
C GLY A 183 2.68 -12.47 -15.96
N PRO A 184 2.27 -13.51 -16.72
CA PRO A 184 2.33 -14.89 -16.24
C PRO A 184 3.74 -15.35 -15.84
N ASP A 185 4.78 -14.78 -16.42
CA ASP A 185 6.17 -15.21 -16.23
C ASP A 185 7.12 -14.08 -15.84
N SER A 186 6.68 -12.84 -15.80
CA SER A 186 7.58 -11.70 -15.60
C SER A 186 6.89 -10.43 -15.12
N TYR A 187 7.66 -9.59 -14.43
CA TYR A 187 7.29 -8.21 -14.14
C TYR A 187 7.29 -7.36 -15.42
N GLU A 188 6.18 -6.67 -15.69
CA GLU A 188 6.01 -5.86 -16.90
C GLU A 188 6.26 -4.36 -16.69
N GLY A 189 6.29 -3.91 -15.43
CA GLY A 189 6.56 -2.52 -15.10
C GLY A 189 5.43 -1.82 -14.35
N VAL A 190 5.52 -0.49 -14.32
CA VAL A 190 4.53 0.38 -13.68
C VAL A 190 3.67 1.04 -14.72
N PHE A 191 2.38 1.02 -14.48
CA PHE A 191 1.35 1.52 -15.40
C PHE A 191 0.45 2.55 -14.73
N VAL A 192 -0.16 3.37 -15.56
CA VAL A 192 -1.27 4.25 -15.19
C VAL A 192 -2.45 3.93 -16.10
N VAL A 193 -3.64 3.92 -15.53
CA VAL A 193 -4.91 3.72 -16.26
C VAL A 193 -5.95 4.73 -15.78
N ASN A 194 -6.87 5.12 -16.66
CA ASN A 194 -8.06 5.87 -16.25
C ASN A 194 -9.02 4.94 -15.50
N VAL A 195 -9.77 5.47 -14.53
CA VAL A 195 -10.73 4.70 -13.72
C VAL A 195 -11.82 4.01 -14.55
N ASN A 196 -12.05 4.43 -15.77
CA ASN A 196 -12.96 3.79 -16.73
C ASN A 196 -12.27 2.71 -17.60
N GLY A 197 -11.04 2.31 -17.28
CA GLY A 197 -10.27 1.30 -17.99
C GLY A 197 -9.56 1.77 -19.26
N THR A 198 -9.77 3.01 -19.67
CA THR A 198 -9.11 3.55 -20.87
C THR A 198 -7.73 4.14 -20.55
N GLY A 199 -6.94 4.42 -21.59
CA GLY A 199 -5.67 5.15 -21.43
C GLY A 199 -4.60 4.38 -20.69
N LEU A 200 -4.64 3.05 -20.69
CA LEU A 200 -3.57 2.21 -20.12
C LEU A 200 -2.22 2.59 -20.75
N LYS A 201 -1.28 3.01 -19.88
CA LYS A 201 0.04 3.45 -20.32
C LYS A 201 1.09 2.98 -19.32
N ARG A 202 2.15 2.34 -19.83
CA ARG A 202 3.33 2.06 -19.03
C ARG A 202 4.14 3.33 -18.80
N ILE A 203 4.45 3.65 -17.54
CA ILE A 203 5.22 4.83 -17.14
C ILE A 203 6.64 4.48 -16.67
N LEU A 204 6.88 3.27 -16.15
CA LEU A 204 8.22 2.75 -15.91
C LEU A 204 8.38 1.37 -16.56
N PRO A 205 9.53 1.10 -17.21
CA PRO A 205 9.82 -0.20 -17.81
C PRO A 205 10.19 -1.24 -16.74
N PRO A 206 10.13 -2.55 -17.05
CA PRO A 206 10.49 -3.61 -16.11
C PRO A 206 11.96 -3.59 -15.68
N THR A 207 12.83 -2.87 -16.41
CA THR A 207 14.22 -2.67 -16.04
C THR A 207 14.42 -1.74 -14.84
N VAL A 208 13.40 -0.99 -14.45
CA VAL A 208 13.37 -0.23 -13.21
C VAL A 208 12.75 -1.10 -12.14
N SER A 209 13.60 -1.74 -11.34
CA SER A 209 13.16 -2.56 -10.21
C SER A 209 12.51 -1.68 -9.15
N ALA A 210 11.21 -1.77 -9.02
CA ALA A 210 10.46 -1.13 -7.95
C ALA A 210 9.93 -2.20 -7.00
N ASN A 211 9.86 -1.87 -5.70
CA ASN A 211 9.22 -2.77 -4.75
C ASN A 211 7.74 -2.88 -5.05
N CYS A 212 7.18 -4.04 -4.78
CA CYS A 212 5.76 -4.24 -4.91
C CYS A 212 5.00 -3.19 -4.09
N CYS A 213 3.90 -2.70 -4.69
CA CYS A 213 2.79 -2.10 -3.98
C CYS A 213 3.09 -0.78 -3.25
N THR A 214 4.14 -0.07 -3.63
CA THR A 214 4.63 1.11 -2.88
C THR A 214 4.41 2.44 -3.58
N PHE A 215 3.56 2.51 -4.60
CA PHE A 215 3.33 3.75 -5.36
C PHE A 215 2.29 4.63 -4.69
N ASN A 216 2.68 5.82 -4.30
CA ASN A 216 1.80 6.81 -3.69
C ASN A 216 1.80 8.11 -4.48
N TRP A 217 0.62 8.47 -5.00
CA TRP A 217 0.44 9.70 -5.76
C TRP A 217 0.36 10.91 -4.85
N SER A 218 1.07 11.99 -5.20
CA SER A 218 1.04 13.22 -4.41
C SER A 218 -0.36 13.87 -4.40
N PRO A 219 -0.74 14.55 -3.31
CA PRO A 219 -2.03 15.24 -3.23
C PRO A 219 -2.16 16.38 -4.26
N GLN A 220 -1.05 16.92 -4.78
CA GLN A 220 -1.05 17.88 -5.89
C GLN A 220 -1.25 17.22 -7.26
N GLY A 221 -1.12 15.88 -7.34
CA GLY A 221 -1.41 15.09 -8.53
C GLY A 221 -0.33 15.11 -9.60
N ASN A 222 0.85 15.66 -9.34
CA ASN A 222 1.93 15.81 -10.31
C ASN A 222 3.09 14.83 -10.12
N GLU A 223 3.26 14.26 -8.93
CA GLU A 223 4.34 13.33 -8.59
C GLU A 223 3.83 12.02 -7.98
N ILE A 224 4.66 10.97 -8.07
CA ILE A 224 4.45 9.67 -7.46
C ILE A 224 5.71 9.33 -6.67
N ALA A 225 5.55 9.05 -5.36
CA ALA A 225 6.59 8.48 -4.52
C ALA A 225 6.50 6.96 -4.52
N PHE A 226 7.64 6.29 -4.46
CA PHE A 226 7.71 4.83 -4.41
C PHE A 226 9.04 4.35 -3.85
N SER A 227 9.10 3.06 -3.49
CA SER A 227 10.31 2.40 -3.05
C SER A 227 10.94 1.63 -4.20
N ARG A 228 12.26 1.63 -4.27
CA ARG A 228 13.01 0.97 -5.33
C ARG A 228 14.26 0.29 -4.78
N HIS A 229 14.52 -0.95 -5.22
CA HIS A 229 15.81 -1.59 -5.09
C HIS A 229 16.82 -0.97 -6.06
N VAL A 230 17.99 -0.60 -5.58
CA VAL A 230 19.01 0.07 -6.41
C VAL A 230 20.06 -0.90 -6.94
N THR A 231 20.29 -2.01 -6.25
CA THR A 231 21.18 -3.11 -6.67
C THR A 231 20.66 -4.46 -6.19
N PRO A 232 21.11 -5.60 -6.79
CA PRO A 232 20.65 -6.93 -6.38
C PRO A 232 20.96 -7.28 -4.92
N ASP A 233 21.87 -6.58 -4.29
CA ASP A 233 22.40 -6.98 -2.99
C ASP A 233 21.78 -6.19 -1.83
N VAL A 234 20.86 -5.22 -2.08
CA VAL A 234 20.56 -4.35 -0.98
C VAL A 234 19.35 -3.43 -1.11
N HIS A 235 18.86 -3.01 -0.06
CA HIS A 235 18.16 -1.85 0.49
C HIS A 235 17.26 -1.11 -0.51
N SER A 236 16.03 -1.04 -0.12
CA SER A 236 15.07 -0.16 -0.76
C SER A 236 15.37 1.29 -0.41
N SER A 237 15.28 2.16 -1.39
CA SER A 237 15.36 3.60 -1.21
C SER A 237 14.12 4.28 -1.77
N LEU A 238 13.81 5.46 -1.23
CA LEU A 238 12.68 6.26 -1.69
C LEU A 238 13.04 7.00 -2.98
N TRP A 239 12.10 6.99 -3.90
CA TRP A 239 12.18 7.67 -5.19
C TRP A 239 10.91 8.46 -5.46
N VAL A 240 11.07 9.51 -6.26
CA VAL A 240 9.95 10.31 -6.75
C VAL A 240 10.09 10.48 -8.25
N MET A 241 8.96 10.48 -8.95
CA MET A 241 8.88 10.74 -10.38
C MET A 241 7.65 11.60 -10.69
N HIS A 242 7.63 12.23 -11.84
CA HIS A 242 6.41 12.84 -12.36
C HIS A 242 5.37 11.75 -12.71
N SER A 243 4.10 12.11 -12.70
CA SER A 243 2.99 11.20 -12.94
C SER A 243 2.93 10.61 -14.37
N ASP A 244 3.79 11.06 -15.27
CA ASP A 244 4.00 10.50 -16.60
C ASP A 244 5.20 9.55 -16.72
N GLY A 245 5.93 9.35 -15.60
CA GLY A 245 7.14 8.53 -15.48
C GLY A 245 8.45 9.28 -15.71
N SER A 246 8.40 10.56 -16.11
CA SER A 246 9.60 11.38 -16.26
C SER A 246 10.12 11.92 -14.92
N GLY A 247 11.29 12.54 -14.95
CA GLY A 247 11.83 13.21 -13.76
C GLY A 247 12.18 12.27 -12.60
N LEU A 248 12.50 11.01 -12.90
CA LEU A 248 12.86 10.01 -11.89
C LEU A 248 14.09 10.47 -11.08
N ARG A 249 13.90 10.61 -9.78
CA ARG A 249 14.94 11.05 -8.85
C ARG A 249 14.88 10.32 -7.51
N PRO A 250 16.03 10.04 -6.86
CA PRO A 250 16.02 9.54 -5.50
C PRO A 250 15.56 10.64 -4.53
N LEU A 251 14.87 10.24 -3.47
CA LEU A 251 14.69 11.05 -2.28
C LEU A 251 15.82 10.69 -1.32
N THR A 252 16.80 11.58 -1.15
CA THR A 252 17.94 11.34 -0.26
C THR A 252 17.48 11.41 1.18
N VAL A 253 17.59 10.29 1.90
CA VAL A 253 17.27 10.18 3.32
C VAL A 253 18.55 9.83 4.09
N PRO A 254 18.75 10.39 5.29
CA PRO A 254 19.92 10.04 6.11
C PRO A 254 19.96 8.54 6.44
N PRO A 255 21.17 7.93 6.51
CA PRO A 255 21.33 6.49 6.79
C PRO A 255 20.74 6.01 8.11
N SER A 256 20.53 6.92 9.07
CA SER A 256 19.95 6.61 10.38
C SER A 256 18.51 6.10 10.34
N SER A 257 17.83 6.19 9.19
CA SER A 257 16.49 5.65 9.00
C SER A 257 16.45 4.18 8.55
N GLY A 258 17.61 3.52 8.42
CA GLY A 258 17.67 2.20 7.79
C GLY A 258 17.51 2.24 6.25
N CYS A 259 17.27 3.42 5.68
CA CYS A 259 17.21 3.59 4.23
C CYS A 259 18.57 3.34 3.59
N GLY A 260 18.58 2.60 2.50
CA GLY A 260 19.80 2.28 1.76
C GLY A 260 20.52 3.53 1.26
N GLY A 261 21.82 3.58 1.54
CA GLY A 261 22.78 4.54 1.03
C GLY A 261 24.16 3.86 1.02
N PRO A 262 25.21 4.50 0.49
CA PRO A 262 26.53 3.87 0.34
C PRO A 262 27.15 3.38 1.67
N ASN A 263 26.58 3.74 2.81
CA ASN A 263 27.03 3.35 4.16
C ASN A 263 25.90 2.72 4.98
N ALA A 264 24.82 2.27 4.36
CA ALA A 264 23.72 1.59 5.07
C ALA A 264 24.18 0.21 5.58
N ASP A 265 23.55 -0.24 6.67
CA ASP A 265 23.76 -1.61 7.16
C ASP A 265 23.35 -2.60 6.06
N PRO A 266 24.25 -3.54 5.66
CA PRO A 266 23.91 -4.56 4.66
C PRO A 266 22.70 -5.43 5.02
N ALA A 267 22.27 -5.48 6.25
CA ALA A 267 21.10 -6.23 6.70
C ALA A 267 19.79 -5.43 6.64
N ALA A 268 19.84 -4.10 6.44
CA ALA A 268 18.63 -3.27 6.43
C ALA A 268 17.75 -3.56 5.23
N ILE A 269 16.43 -3.68 5.43
CA ILE A 269 15.46 -3.82 4.33
C ILE A 269 15.35 -2.51 3.54
N GLY A 270 15.63 -1.40 4.18
CA GLY A 270 15.60 -0.07 3.59
C GLY A 270 14.30 0.68 3.86
N CYS A 271 13.97 1.62 3.00
CA CYS A 271 12.78 2.46 3.11
C CYS A 271 11.66 1.94 2.23
N LEU A 272 10.52 1.67 2.81
CA LEU A 272 9.37 1.08 2.15
C LEU A 272 8.09 1.90 2.37
N GLU A 273 7.13 1.70 1.48
CA GLU A 273 5.74 2.12 1.64
C GLU A 273 5.56 3.63 1.89
N PRO A 274 6.08 4.50 1.01
CA PRO A 274 5.94 5.94 1.21
C PRO A 274 4.48 6.40 1.14
N ALA A 275 4.12 7.33 2.01
CA ALA A 275 2.83 8.01 2.04
C ALA A 275 3.03 9.53 2.12
N TRP A 276 2.46 10.27 1.17
CA TRP A 276 2.50 11.73 1.17
C TRP A 276 1.68 12.29 2.33
N SER A 277 2.19 13.34 2.95
CA SER A 277 1.37 14.17 3.83
C SER A 277 0.26 14.87 3.05
N PRO A 278 -0.91 15.14 3.65
CA PRO A 278 -2.03 15.82 2.99
C PRO A 278 -1.68 17.19 2.37
N ASP A 279 -0.74 17.92 2.94
CA ASP A 279 -0.25 19.19 2.37
C ASP A 279 0.82 19.00 1.27
N GLY A 280 1.30 17.76 1.08
CA GLY A 280 2.29 17.40 0.08
C GLY A 280 3.71 17.90 0.36
N THR A 281 4.02 18.30 1.60
CA THR A 281 5.36 18.80 1.96
C THR A 281 6.27 17.75 2.55
N LYS A 282 5.70 16.60 2.98
CA LYS A 282 6.40 15.52 3.66
C LYS A 282 5.99 14.15 3.13
N ILE A 283 6.82 13.15 3.45
CA ILE A 283 6.57 11.74 3.18
C ILE A 283 6.78 10.96 4.49
N ALA A 284 5.77 10.17 4.89
CA ALA A 284 5.92 9.12 5.89
C ALA A 284 6.35 7.83 5.19
N PHE A 285 7.15 7.00 5.85
CA PHE A 285 7.60 5.71 5.31
C PHE A 285 7.99 4.75 6.43
N ALA A 286 8.02 3.45 6.14
CA ALA A 286 8.55 2.44 7.04
C ALA A 286 10.03 2.20 6.76
N GLY A 287 10.85 2.03 7.79
CA GLY A 287 12.26 1.72 7.69
C GLY A 287 12.74 0.84 8.84
N GLY A 288 13.77 0.01 8.62
CA GLY A 288 14.31 -0.91 9.60
C GLY A 288 15.18 -1.99 8.98
N LEU A 289 15.67 -2.91 9.82
CA LEU A 289 16.39 -4.11 9.38
C LEU A 289 15.43 -5.21 8.96
N ASP A 290 14.34 -5.35 9.71
CA ASP A 290 13.24 -6.29 9.49
C ASP A 290 11.94 -5.63 9.92
N LEU A 291 11.02 -5.38 8.97
CA LEU A 291 9.78 -4.67 9.26
C LEU A 291 8.88 -5.39 10.27
N ASP A 292 9.00 -6.69 10.43
CA ASP A 292 8.18 -7.46 11.36
C ASP A 292 8.66 -7.35 12.81
N THR A 293 9.92 -7.01 13.02
CA THR A 293 10.53 -6.98 14.36
C THR A 293 11.01 -5.60 14.79
N ASP A 294 11.66 -4.85 13.91
CA ASP A 294 12.27 -3.56 14.21
C ASP A 294 11.85 -2.42 13.25
N GLY A 295 10.87 -2.69 12.39
CA GLY A 295 10.31 -1.67 11.51
C GLY A 295 9.74 -0.49 12.28
N GLU A 296 10.09 0.73 11.85
CA GLU A 296 9.60 1.97 12.46
C GLU A 296 9.07 2.93 11.39
N ILE A 297 8.16 3.79 11.82
CA ILE A 297 7.65 4.86 10.95
C ILE A 297 8.53 6.10 11.10
N TYR A 298 8.91 6.64 9.97
CA TYR A 298 9.68 7.88 9.82
C TYR A 298 8.90 8.90 8.99
N VAL A 299 9.23 10.16 9.19
CA VAL A 299 8.75 11.29 8.40
C VAL A 299 9.94 12.09 7.90
N VAL A 300 9.91 12.51 6.64
CA VAL A 300 10.95 13.34 6.01
C VAL A 300 10.31 14.41 5.11
N ASN A 301 10.95 15.55 4.96
CA ASN A 301 10.54 16.55 3.98
C ASN A 301 10.79 16.03 2.55
N VAL A 302 10.02 16.49 1.57
CA VAL A 302 10.16 16.08 0.16
C VAL A 302 11.49 16.48 -0.49
N ASP A 303 12.27 17.32 0.16
CA ASP A 303 13.65 17.65 -0.21
C ASP A 303 14.70 16.74 0.46
N GLY A 304 14.28 15.78 1.29
CA GLY A 304 15.13 14.84 2.01
C GLY A 304 15.65 15.35 3.35
N THR A 305 15.30 16.56 3.76
CA THR A 305 15.70 17.13 5.06
C THR A 305 14.68 16.81 6.15
N GLY A 306 15.03 17.09 7.42
CA GLY A 306 14.08 17.02 8.53
C GLY A 306 13.58 15.62 8.86
N LEU A 307 14.43 14.60 8.69
CA LEU A 307 14.09 13.23 9.07
C LEU A 307 13.76 13.16 10.56
N THR A 308 12.62 12.57 10.89
CA THR A 308 12.14 12.32 12.24
C THR A 308 11.65 10.88 12.35
N GLN A 309 12.08 10.15 13.37
CA GLN A 309 11.51 8.87 13.74
C GLN A 309 10.23 9.13 14.55
N VAL A 310 9.14 8.48 14.17
CA VAL A 310 7.80 8.69 14.73
C VAL A 310 7.43 7.61 15.74
N THR A 311 7.75 6.34 15.44
CA THR A 311 7.49 5.19 16.33
C THR A 311 8.78 4.60 16.89
N HIS A 312 8.72 3.87 18.02
CA HIS A 312 9.90 3.40 18.76
C HIS A 312 9.73 2.01 19.38
N THR A 313 8.80 1.20 18.89
CA THR A 313 8.46 -0.09 19.51
C THR A 313 8.69 -1.29 18.61
N GLY A 314 9.14 -1.07 17.38
CA GLY A 314 9.35 -2.10 16.38
C GLY A 314 8.08 -2.61 15.72
N GLY A 315 8.23 -3.38 14.66
CA GLY A 315 7.15 -4.05 13.94
C GLY A 315 6.17 -3.13 13.20
N SER A 316 6.50 -1.85 13.05
CA SER A 316 5.63 -0.83 12.42
C SER A 316 5.86 -0.75 10.91
N ARG A 317 4.77 -0.78 10.12
CA ARG A 317 4.81 -0.81 8.66
C ARG A 317 3.56 -0.18 8.02
N GLY A 318 3.59 0.05 6.72
CA GLY A 318 2.44 0.46 5.91
C GLY A 318 1.82 1.78 6.32
N PRO A 319 2.59 2.86 6.54
CA PRO A 319 1.99 4.12 6.98
C PRO A 319 1.04 4.68 5.92
N ASP A 320 0.05 5.42 6.40
CA ASP A 320 -0.77 6.28 5.57
C ASP A 320 -1.11 7.56 6.33
N TRP A 321 -0.98 8.72 5.69
CA TRP A 321 -1.13 10.01 6.33
C TRP A 321 -2.50 10.63 6.01
N GLY A 322 -3.31 10.87 7.04
CA GLY A 322 -4.66 11.44 6.91
C GLY A 322 -4.77 12.89 7.35
N THR A 323 -6.02 13.36 7.29
CA THR A 323 -6.42 14.68 7.76
C THR A 323 -7.11 14.62 9.14
N HIS A 324 -7.18 13.43 9.77
CA HIS A 324 -7.76 13.24 11.09
C HIS A 324 -7.08 14.16 12.11
N PRO A 325 -7.83 14.86 12.98
CA PRO A 325 -7.25 15.78 13.95
C PRO A 325 -6.17 15.15 14.83
N LEU A 326 -5.16 15.93 15.18
CA LEU A 326 -4.13 15.48 16.12
C LEU A 326 -4.73 15.29 17.52
N THR A 327 -4.32 14.25 18.21
CA THR A 327 -4.63 14.10 19.63
C THR A 327 -3.80 15.10 20.44
N PRO A 328 -4.38 15.74 21.47
CA PRO A 328 -3.67 16.68 22.34
C PRO A 328 -2.48 16.06 23.07
#